data_261c1b800beed4e07b653fb2c2be3c17
#
_entry.id   261c1b800beed4e07b653fb2c2be3c17
#
_cell.length_a   1.000
_cell.length_b   1.000
_cell.length_c   1.000
_cell.angle_alpha   90.00
_cell.angle_beta   90.00
_cell.angle_gamma   90.00
#
_symmetry.space_group_name_H-M   'P 1'
#
loop_
_entity.id
_entity.type
_entity.pdbx_description
1 polymer ?
#
loop_
_entity_poly.entity_id
_entity_poly.type
_entity_poly.pdbx_seq_one_letter_code
_entity_poly.pdbx_strand_id
1 'polypeptide(L)'
;MREKQRMKYRRAVMAAAVCSAFFLTACGITAENAGTDHTSVQTEEYKDVEDVPEYSGEPYVEINGSQPEFEEYEVTTVPFEEYSELDELGRCGEAEACVGEEIMPTEERESISGVTPTGWENEQYEIVDGGYVYNRCHLIGFQLTGENANEENLITGTRYMNTEGMLPFENQVAEYVHETENHVMYRVTPVFEGDNLVASGVQMEAMSVEDAGEGVCFNVYVY
;
A
#
# COMPACT_ATOMS: atom_id res chain seq x y z
N MET A 1 -22.18 -17.96 -18.76
CA MET A 1 -21.89 -18.21 -17.33
C MET A 1 -21.69 -16.90 -16.53
N ARG A 2 -21.29 -15.81 -17.17
CA ARG A 2 -21.04 -14.48 -16.51
C ARG A 2 -22.29 -13.76 -15.98
N GLU A 3 -23.44 -13.93 -16.59
CA GLU A 3 -24.69 -13.24 -16.18
C GLU A 3 -25.33 -13.76 -14.87
N LYS A 4 -25.06 -15.00 -14.47
CA LYS A 4 -25.62 -15.59 -13.24
C LYS A 4 -24.85 -15.20 -11.96
N GLN A 5 -23.62 -14.72 -12.06
CA GLN A 5 -22.85 -14.21 -10.92
C GLN A 5 -23.25 -12.77 -10.58
N ARG A 6 -23.46 -11.90 -11.56
CA ARG A 6 -23.95 -10.52 -11.33
C ARG A 6 -25.28 -10.44 -10.54
N MET A 7 -26.12 -11.47 -10.60
CA MET A 7 -27.43 -11.48 -9.93
C MET A 7 -27.37 -11.92 -8.46
N LYS A 8 -26.26 -12.50 -7.99
CA LYS A 8 -26.08 -12.91 -6.57
C LYS A 8 -25.64 -11.76 -5.67
N TYR A 9 -24.84 -10.84 -6.18
CA TYR A 9 -24.36 -9.68 -5.40
C TYR A 9 -25.43 -8.61 -5.18
N ARG A 10 -26.35 -8.40 -6.11
CA ARG A 10 -27.46 -7.44 -5.94
C ARG A 10 -28.49 -7.80 -4.88
N ARG A 11 -28.45 -9.00 -4.30
CA ARG A 11 -29.40 -9.47 -3.26
C ARG A 11 -28.88 -9.41 -1.83
N ALA A 12 -27.62 -9.06 -1.61
CA ALA A 12 -27.00 -9.02 -0.29
C ALA A 12 -27.05 -7.64 0.40
N VAL A 13 -27.41 -6.57 -0.30
CA VAL A 13 -27.36 -5.19 0.22
C VAL A 13 -28.70 -4.65 0.72
N MET A 14 -29.78 -5.45 0.75
CA MET A 14 -31.08 -5.03 1.28
C MET A 14 -31.57 -5.88 2.44
N ALA A 15 -30.94 -5.80 3.61
CA ALA A 15 -31.56 -6.23 4.87
C ALA A 15 -30.76 -5.81 6.09
N ALA A 16 -30.83 -4.57 6.50
CA ALA A 16 -30.62 -4.16 7.90
C ALA A 16 -31.00 -2.70 8.12
N ALA A 17 -32.27 -2.40 8.24
CA ALA A 17 -32.73 -1.17 8.88
C ALA A 17 -34.15 -1.36 9.43
N VAL A 18 -34.25 -1.90 10.63
CA VAL A 18 -35.41 -1.66 11.50
C VAL A 18 -34.88 -1.50 12.92
N CYS A 19 -34.74 -0.27 13.36
CA CYS A 19 -34.62 0.10 14.77
C CYS A 19 -35.96 0.09 15.41
N SER A 20 -36.14 -0.69 16.48
CA SER A 20 -37.25 -0.56 17.41
C SER A 20 -36.75 0.02 18.72
N ALA A 21 -37.17 1.24 19.01
CA ALA A 21 -37.03 1.87 20.31
C ALA A 21 -37.97 1.24 21.30
N PHE A 22 -37.47 0.78 22.45
CA PHE A 22 -38.28 0.52 23.65
C PHE A 22 -37.70 1.31 24.81
N PHE A 23 -38.51 2.27 25.28
CA PHE A 23 -38.36 2.88 26.59
C PHE A 23 -38.91 1.91 27.65
N LEU A 24 -38.18 1.67 28.72
CA LEU A 24 -38.74 1.27 30.01
C LEU A 24 -37.91 1.83 31.15
N THR A 25 -38.63 2.45 32.06
CA THR A 25 -38.26 3.18 33.26
C THR A 25 -37.80 2.27 34.41
N ALA A 26 -36.81 2.77 35.12
CA ALA A 26 -36.55 2.75 36.55
C ALA A 26 -36.71 1.49 37.37
N CYS A 27 -35.63 1.07 38.00
CA CYS A 27 -35.57 0.89 39.48
C CYS A 27 -34.08 0.83 39.89
N GLY A 28 -33.72 1.62 40.88
CA GLY A 28 -32.34 1.72 41.36
C GLY A 28 -31.92 0.49 42.19
N ILE A 29 -30.69 0.08 41.97
CA ILE A 29 -29.88 -0.70 42.89
C ILE A 29 -28.48 -0.15 42.80
N THR A 30 -27.96 0.36 43.92
CA THR A 30 -26.56 0.76 44.08
C THR A 30 -25.69 -0.50 44.06
N ALA A 31 -24.82 -0.62 43.08
CA ALA A 31 -23.73 -1.57 43.07
C ALA A 31 -22.42 -0.82 42.83
N GLU A 32 -21.46 -1.16 43.66
CA GLU A 32 -20.14 -0.56 43.74
C GLU A 32 -19.36 -0.60 42.44
N ASN A 33 -18.63 0.49 42.27
CA ASN A 33 -17.79 0.83 41.18
C ASN A 33 -16.58 -0.15 41.04
N ALA A 34 -16.69 -1.15 40.20
CA ALA A 34 -15.51 -1.84 39.66
C ALA A 34 -15.11 -1.09 38.42
N GLY A 35 -14.09 -0.23 38.53
CA GLY A 35 -13.49 0.48 37.42
C GLY A 35 -12.95 -0.52 36.41
N THR A 36 -13.65 -0.73 35.33
CA THR A 36 -13.04 -1.25 34.09
C THR A 36 -12.35 -0.08 33.42
N ASP A 37 -11.05 -0.05 33.58
CA ASP A 37 -10.14 0.80 32.81
C ASP A 37 -10.25 0.39 31.34
N HIS A 38 -11.14 1.08 30.63
CA HIS A 38 -11.12 1.06 29.18
C HIS A 38 -9.92 1.91 28.76
N THR A 39 -8.75 1.29 28.69
CA THR A 39 -7.63 1.82 27.95
C THR A 39 -8.11 2.00 26.52
N SER A 40 -8.53 3.20 26.16
CA SER A 40 -8.69 3.58 24.77
C SER A 40 -7.31 3.45 24.16
N VAL A 41 -7.12 2.45 23.29
CA VAL A 41 -5.98 2.41 22.38
C VAL A 41 -6.14 3.67 21.55
N GLN A 42 -5.38 4.72 21.88
CA GLN A 42 -5.18 5.83 20.98
C GLN A 42 -4.34 5.27 19.84
N THR A 43 -4.94 5.06 18.68
CA THR A 43 -4.19 4.92 17.44
C THR A 43 -3.46 6.25 17.28
N GLU A 44 -2.13 6.21 17.40
CA GLU A 44 -1.30 7.36 17.09
C GLU A 44 -1.50 7.64 15.61
N GLU A 45 -1.98 8.84 15.28
CA GLU A 45 -2.20 9.29 13.92
C GLU A 45 -0.93 10.01 13.46
N TYR A 46 -0.17 9.39 12.56
CA TYR A 46 0.99 9.99 11.91
C TYR A 46 0.51 10.84 10.73
N LYS A 47 0.95 12.08 10.65
CA LYS A 47 0.51 13.00 9.59
C LYS A 47 1.41 12.94 8.38
N ASP A 48 2.69 12.81 8.62
CA ASP A 48 3.75 12.83 7.62
C ASP A 48 4.73 11.67 7.84
N VAL A 49 5.56 11.40 6.85
CA VAL A 49 6.65 10.42 6.92
C VAL A 49 7.64 10.74 8.04
N GLU A 50 7.87 12.01 8.33
CA GLU A 50 8.76 12.47 9.40
C GLU A 50 8.24 12.15 10.82
N ASP A 51 6.94 11.91 10.95
CA ASP A 51 6.30 11.55 12.22
C ASP A 51 6.33 10.02 12.48
N VAL A 52 6.74 9.22 11.48
CA VAL A 52 6.72 7.76 11.55
C VAL A 52 7.66 7.26 12.65
N PRO A 53 7.21 6.38 13.56
CA PRO A 53 8.04 5.83 14.63
C PRO A 53 9.09 4.86 14.09
N GLU A 54 10.07 4.52 14.93
CA GLU A 54 10.95 3.40 14.63
C GLU A 54 10.16 2.09 14.51
N TYR A 55 10.66 1.17 13.66
CA TYR A 55 10.05 -0.15 13.46
C TYR A 55 9.77 -0.87 14.79
N SER A 56 8.54 -1.31 14.98
CA SER A 56 8.07 -1.96 16.22
C SER A 56 7.54 -3.39 16.04
N GLY A 57 7.69 -3.95 14.85
CA GLY A 57 7.27 -5.31 14.53
C GLY A 57 6.13 -5.42 13.50
N GLU A 58 5.44 -4.31 13.23
CA GLU A 58 4.42 -4.27 12.19
C GLU A 58 5.04 -3.86 10.84
N PRO A 59 4.60 -4.44 9.71
CA PRO A 59 5.21 -4.19 8.41
C PRO A 59 4.99 -2.77 7.89
N TYR A 60 3.97 -2.09 8.35
CA TYR A 60 3.62 -0.73 7.94
C TYR A 60 2.88 0.03 9.03
N VAL A 61 2.78 1.34 8.86
CA VAL A 61 1.90 2.23 9.61
C VAL A 61 1.10 3.11 8.64
N GLU A 62 -0.11 3.48 9.05
CA GLU A 62 -0.95 4.40 8.30
C GLU A 62 -0.49 5.84 8.48
N ILE A 63 -0.47 6.62 7.40
CA ILE A 63 -0.15 8.05 7.38
C ILE A 63 -1.40 8.83 6.97
N ASN A 64 -1.57 10.03 7.52
CA ASN A 64 -2.64 10.95 7.18
C ASN A 64 -4.04 10.30 7.23
N GLY A 65 -4.26 9.38 8.21
CA GLY A 65 -5.51 8.63 8.31
C GLY A 65 -5.81 7.78 7.07
N SER A 66 -4.79 7.21 6.44
CA SER A 66 -4.85 6.45 5.18
C SER A 66 -5.35 7.26 3.98
N GLN A 67 -5.29 8.60 4.04
CA GLN A 67 -5.70 9.43 2.91
C GLN A 67 -4.47 9.79 2.05
N PRO A 68 -4.46 9.39 0.75
CA PRO A 68 -3.40 9.77 -0.17
C PRO A 68 -3.46 11.26 -0.50
N GLU A 69 -2.31 11.83 -0.90
CA GLU A 69 -2.14 13.25 -1.15
C GLU A 69 -1.95 13.56 -2.64
N PHE A 70 -2.88 13.07 -3.47
CA PHE A 70 -2.93 13.44 -4.89
C PHE A 70 -3.62 14.78 -5.07
N GLU A 71 -2.97 15.71 -5.76
CA GLU A 71 -3.59 16.96 -6.16
C GLU A 71 -4.65 16.71 -7.24
N GLU A 72 -5.72 17.53 -7.29
CA GLU A 72 -6.83 17.35 -8.24
C GLU A 72 -6.36 17.29 -9.71
N TYR A 73 -5.27 18.00 -10.05
CA TYR A 73 -4.72 18.00 -11.42
C TYR A 73 -3.88 16.77 -11.77
N GLU A 74 -3.45 15.98 -10.78
CA GLU A 74 -2.71 14.73 -10.96
C GLU A 74 -3.67 13.58 -11.27
N VAL A 75 -4.87 13.61 -10.68
CA VAL A 75 -5.84 12.53 -10.81
C VAL A 75 -6.36 12.40 -12.23
N THR A 76 -6.17 11.23 -12.83
CA THR A 76 -6.54 10.96 -14.22
C THR A 76 -6.99 9.51 -14.41
N THR A 77 -7.73 9.26 -15.47
CA THR A 77 -8.05 7.92 -15.98
C THR A 77 -7.25 7.56 -17.23
N VAL A 78 -6.24 8.35 -17.56
CA VAL A 78 -5.33 8.04 -18.68
C VAL A 78 -4.14 7.27 -18.11
N PRO A 79 -3.97 5.98 -18.46
CA PRO A 79 -2.88 5.18 -17.92
C PRO A 79 -1.52 5.77 -18.26
N PHE A 80 -0.64 5.79 -17.29
CA PHE A 80 0.76 6.20 -17.43
C PHE A 80 1.61 5.54 -16.33
N GLU A 81 2.91 5.56 -16.51
CA GLU A 81 3.92 5.34 -15.49
C GLU A 81 5.04 6.35 -15.66
N GLU A 82 5.50 6.91 -14.56
CA GLU A 82 6.59 7.89 -14.52
C GLU A 82 7.53 7.57 -13.35
N TYR A 83 8.83 7.76 -13.58
CA TYR A 83 9.89 7.50 -12.63
C TYR A 83 10.80 8.71 -12.53
N SER A 84 11.12 9.12 -11.30
CA SER A 84 12.09 10.20 -11.09
C SER A 84 13.49 9.78 -11.54
N GLU A 85 14.24 10.71 -12.12
CA GLU A 85 15.66 10.50 -12.37
C GLU A 85 16.39 10.14 -11.07
N LEU A 86 17.42 9.28 -11.16
CA LEU A 86 18.24 8.94 -10.01
C LEU A 86 18.93 10.20 -9.44
N ASP A 87 19.00 10.29 -8.12
CA ASP A 87 19.68 11.40 -7.47
C ASP A 87 21.22 11.36 -7.63
N GLU A 88 21.93 12.34 -7.05
CA GLU A 88 23.39 12.42 -7.11
C GLU A 88 24.13 11.22 -6.50
N LEU A 89 23.45 10.43 -5.63
CA LEU A 89 23.96 9.20 -5.05
C LEU A 89 23.53 7.95 -5.84
N GLY A 90 22.76 8.12 -6.92
CA GLY A 90 22.20 7.04 -7.74
C GLY A 90 20.99 6.37 -7.12
N ARG A 91 20.31 7.00 -6.15
CA ARG A 91 19.11 6.46 -5.49
C ARG A 91 17.85 6.81 -6.28
N CYS A 92 16.88 5.90 -6.28
CA CYS A 92 15.56 6.17 -6.85
C CYS A 92 14.85 7.29 -6.09
N GLY A 93 14.09 8.10 -6.83
CA GLY A 93 13.10 9.02 -6.30
C GLY A 93 11.70 8.42 -6.34
N GLU A 94 10.71 9.30 -6.38
CA GLU A 94 9.30 8.93 -6.50
C GLU A 94 9.02 8.22 -7.82
N ALA A 95 8.15 7.20 -7.75
CA ALA A 95 7.56 6.52 -8.90
C ALA A 95 6.04 6.65 -8.83
N GLU A 96 5.40 7.06 -9.93
CA GLU A 96 3.96 7.29 -9.99
C GLU A 96 3.35 6.61 -11.22
N ALA A 97 2.11 6.14 -11.09
CA ALA A 97 1.35 5.55 -12.18
C ALA A 97 -0.15 5.81 -12.04
N CYS A 98 -0.83 5.90 -13.16
CA CYS A 98 -2.25 5.64 -13.26
C CYS A 98 -2.43 4.21 -13.77
N VAL A 99 -2.67 3.27 -12.86
CA VAL A 99 -2.75 1.85 -13.18
C VAL A 99 -4.11 1.52 -13.77
N GLY A 100 -4.12 0.95 -14.97
CA GLY A 100 -5.30 0.41 -15.66
C GLY A 100 -4.92 -0.88 -16.38
N GLU A 101 -5.89 -1.69 -16.82
CA GLU A 101 -5.62 -2.94 -17.55
C GLU A 101 -4.73 -2.73 -18.78
N GLU A 102 -4.73 -1.53 -19.37
CA GLU A 102 -3.99 -1.17 -20.57
C GLU A 102 -2.47 -1.25 -20.42
N ILE A 103 -1.95 -0.99 -19.20
CA ILE A 103 -0.50 -1.01 -18.91
C ILE A 103 -0.09 -2.20 -18.05
N MET A 104 -1.03 -3.00 -17.56
CA MET A 104 -0.70 -4.22 -16.83
C MET A 104 -0.01 -5.26 -17.72
N PRO A 105 0.86 -6.12 -17.16
CA PRO A 105 1.67 -7.04 -17.95
C PRO A 105 0.83 -8.02 -18.76
N THR A 106 1.17 -8.17 -20.03
CA THR A 106 0.62 -9.20 -20.93
C THR A 106 1.60 -10.34 -21.21
N GLU A 107 2.85 -10.17 -20.75
CA GLU A 107 3.96 -11.11 -20.91
C GLU A 107 4.46 -11.60 -19.54
N GLU A 108 5.21 -12.71 -19.53
CA GLU A 108 5.81 -13.22 -18.31
C GLU A 108 6.96 -12.31 -17.83
N ARG A 109 7.11 -12.21 -16.51
CA ARG A 109 8.19 -11.45 -15.87
C ARG A 109 9.56 -11.99 -16.26
N GLU A 110 10.44 -11.11 -16.68
CA GLU A 110 11.83 -11.43 -16.96
C GLU A 110 12.75 -11.26 -15.74
N SER A 111 14.02 -11.67 -15.88
CA SER A 111 15.02 -11.52 -14.82
C SER A 111 15.44 -10.07 -14.65
N ILE A 112 15.40 -9.58 -13.41
CA ILE A 112 15.88 -8.25 -13.00
C ILE A 112 17.30 -8.27 -12.42
N SER A 113 18.02 -9.39 -12.55
CA SER A 113 19.36 -9.58 -11.97
C SER A 113 20.43 -8.67 -12.58
N GLY A 114 20.16 -8.08 -13.75
CA GLY A 114 21.05 -7.13 -14.42
C GLY A 114 21.08 -5.75 -13.77
N VAL A 115 20.07 -5.37 -13.00
CA VAL A 115 20.03 -4.09 -12.29
C VAL A 115 20.68 -4.22 -10.92
N THR A 116 21.52 -3.26 -10.56
CA THR A 116 22.19 -3.19 -9.26
C THR A 116 21.79 -1.90 -8.58
N PRO A 117 20.73 -1.92 -7.73
CA PRO A 117 20.31 -0.73 -6.98
C PRO A 117 21.39 -0.27 -6.01
N THR A 118 21.29 0.97 -5.53
CA THR A 118 22.21 1.51 -4.52
C THR A 118 22.18 0.65 -3.24
N GLY A 119 23.33 0.52 -2.57
CA GLY A 119 23.46 -0.25 -1.33
C GLY A 119 23.25 -1.76 -1.50
N TRP A 120 23.25 -2.28 -2.74
CA TRP A 120 23.06 -3.71 -2.99
C TRP A 120 24.23 -4.53 -2.48
N GLU A 121 23.96 -5.32 -1.44
CA GLU A 121 24.85 -6.35 -0.90
C GLU A 121 24.13 -7.70 -0.92
N ASN A 122 24.68 -8.66 -1.65
CA ASN A 122 24.04 -9.96 -1.81
C ASN A 122 24.66 -11.02 -0.86
N GLU A 123 24.67 -10.74 0.43
CA GLU A 123 25.14 -11.68 1.44
C GLU A 123 24.08 -12.71 1.80
N GLN A 124 24.52 -13.96 1.97
CA GLN A 124 23.66 -15.07 2.40
C GLN A 124 23.75 -15.27 3.91
N TYR A 125 22.59 -15.47 4.52
CA TYR A 125 22.46 -15.75 5.95
C TYR A 125 21.61 -17.00 6.16
N GLU A 126 22.14 -18.00 6.88
CA GLU A 126 21.44 -19.28 7.15
C GLU A 126 20.16 -19.10 7.98
N ILE A 127 20.02 -17.99 8.72
CA ILE A 127 18.89 -17.69 9.60
C ILE A 127 17.74 -16.99 8.89
N VAL A 128 17.93 -16.58 7.61
CA VAL A 128 16.92 -15.88 6.82
C VAL A 128 16.24 -16.86 5.87
N ASP A 129 14.93 -16.84 5.84
CA ASP A 129 14.15 -17.63 4.87
C ASP A 129 14.51 -17.21 3.44
N GLY A 130 14.89 -18.20 2.61
CA GLY A 130 15.44 -17.95 1.27
C GLY A 130 16.90 -17.54 1.24
N GLY A 131 17.56 -17.34 2.37
CA GLY A 131 19.00 -17.11 2.49
C GLY A 131 19.46 -15.67 2.26
N TYR A 132 18.62 -14.78 1.75
CA TYR A 132 18.99 -13.38 1.43
C TYR A 132 18.14 -12.40 2.23
N VAL A 133 18.82 -11.41 2.86
CA VAL A 133 18.15 -10.31 3.58
C VAL A 133 17.53 -9.33 2.60
N TYR A 134 18.27 -9.01 1.53
CA TYR A 134 17.87 -8.01 0.56
C TYR A 134 17.28 -8.60 -0.71
N ASN A 135 16.27 -7.91 -1.22
CA ASN A 135 15.65 -8.11 -2.52
C ASN A 135 15.87 -6.86 -3.39
N ARG A 136 15.81 -7.04 -4.70
CA ARG A 136 15.53 -5.94 -5.62
C ARG A 136 14.03 -5.71 -5.55
N CYS A 137 13.63 -4.64 -4.89
CA CYS A 137 12.23 -4.28 -4.72
C CYS A 137 11.83 -3.29 -5.81
N HIS A 138 10.79 -3.61 -6.56
CA HIS A 138 10.16 -2.59 -7.40
C HIS A 138 9.45 -1.55 -6.52
N LEU A 139 9.50 -0.28 -6.90
CA LEU A 139 8.62 0.75 -6.35
C LEU A 139 7.21 0.54 -6.89
N ILE A 140 7.04 0.48 -8.20
CA ILE A 140 5.80 0.04 -8.83
C ILE A 140 5.98 -1.41 -9.25
N GLY A 141 5.22 -2.33 -8.63
CA GLY A 141 5.33 -3.76 -8.87
C GLY A 141 5.06 -4.15 -10.33
N PHE A 142 5.82 -5.13 -10.85
CA PHE A 142 5.65 -5.63 -12.23
C PHE A 142 4.19 -5.97 -12.57
N GLN A 143 3.43 -6.45 -11.63
CA GLN A 143 2.02 -6.82 -11.84
C GLN A 143 1.11 -5.62 -12.15
N LEU A 144 1.56 -4.39 -11.90
CA LEU A 144 0.77 -3.16 -12.07
C LEU A 144 1.00 -2.49 -13.41
N THR A 145 2.26 -2.46 -13.90
CA THR A 145 2.61 -1.74 -15.13
C THR A 145 3.40 -2.58 -16.14
N GLY A 146 3.84 -3.77 -15.76
CA GLY A 146 4.69 -4.60 -16.63
C GLY A 146 6.12 -4.12 -16.74
N GLU A 147 6.50 -3.00 -16.09
CA GLU A 147 7.88 -2.51 -16.05
C GLU A 147 8.80 -3.49 -15.32
N ASN A 148 9.85 -3.94 -15.97
CA ASN A 148 10.65 -5.05 -15.43
C ASN A 148 12.01 -4.62 -14.86
N ALA A 149 12.97 -4.27 -15.71
CA ALA A 149 14.37 -4.05 -15.31
C ALA A 149 14.78 -2.58 -15.45
N ASN A 150 14.01 -1.70 -14.85
CA ASN A 150 14.23 -0.26 -14.82
C ASN A 150 15.06 0.13 -13.58
N GLU A 151 16.18 0.84 -13.77
CA GLU A 151 17.05 1.30 -12.68
C GLU A 151 16.34 2.33 -11.77
N GLU A 152 15.42 3.13 -12.32
CA GLU A 152 14.66 4.15 -11.60
C GLU A 152 13.48 3.57 -10.81
N ASN A 153 13.14 2.28 -11.03
CA ASN A 153 12.06 1.57 -10.36
C ASN A 153 12.54 0.48 -9.37
N LEU A 154 13.86 0.31 -9.18
CA LEU A 154 14.40 -0.77 -8.37
C LEU A 154 15.26 -0.24 -7.24
N ILE A 155 14.86 -0.55 -5.99
CA ILE A 155 15.62 -0.24 -4.79
C ILE A 155 16.13 -1.53 -4.12
N THR A 156 17.16 -1.38 -3.28
CA THR A 156 17.55 -2.40 -2.31
C THR A 156 16.61 -2.30 -1.12
N GLY A 157 15.82 -3.31 -0.89
CA GLY A 157 14.93 -3.42 0.28
C GLY A 157 15.01 -4.78 0.93
N THR A 158 14.49 -4.91 2.14
CA THR A 158 14.42 -6.21 2.81
C THR A 158 13.39 -7.11 2.11
N ARG A 159 13.58 -8.44 2.22
CA ARG A 159 12.53 -9.38 1.77
C ARG A 159 11.21 -9.10 2.50
N TYR A 160 11.29 -8.80 3.81
CA TYR A 160 10.12 -8.51 4.64
C TYR A 160 9.36 -7.26 4.14
N MET A 161 10.07 -6.15 3.90
CA MET A 161 9.47 -4.96 3.28
C MET A 161 8.74 -5.30 1.99
N ASN A 162 9.39 -6.07 1.10
CA ASN A 162 8.84 -6.40 -0.21
C ASN A 162 7.62 -7.34 -0.12
N THR A 163 7.66 -8.39 0.73
CA THR A 163 6.63 -9.45 0.71
C THR A 163 5.52 -9.26 1.75
N GLU A 164 5.86 -8.73 2.93
CA GLU A 164 4.88 -8.53 4.01
C GLU A 164 4.37 -7.08 4.06
N GLY A 165 5.20 -6.14 3.60
CA GLY A 165 4.87 -4.72 3.57
C GLY A 165 4.21 -4.29 2.27
N MET A 166 4.94 -4.28 1.14
CA MET A 166 4.48 -3.70 -0.13
C MET A 166 3.48 -4.59 -0.86
N LEU A 167 3.76 -5.87 -1.02
CA LEU A 167 2.97 -6.80 -1.84
C LEU A 167 1.47 -6.85 -1.52
N PRO A 168 1.00 -6.78 -0.25
CA PRO A 168 -0.43 -6.73 0.05
C PRO A 168 -1.15 -5.54 -0.58
N PHE A 169 -0.52 -4.36 -0.60
CA PHE A 169 -1.06 -3.13 -1.21
C PHE A 169 -1.04 -3.20 -2.73
N GLU A 170 0.05 -3.69 -3.33
CA GLU A 170 0.11 -3.95 -4.77
C GLU A 170 -0.98 -4.92 -5.22
N ASN A 171 -1.22 -5.99 -4.46
CA ASN A 171 -2.28 -6.96 -4.76
C ASN A 171 -3.67 -6.32 -4.68
N GLN A 172 -3.92 -5.43 -3.72
CA GLN A 172 -5.18 -4.71 -3.60
C GLN A 172 -5.45 -3.85 -4.84
N VAL A 173 -4.43 -3.14 -5.34
CA VAL A 173 -4.53 -2.35 -6.57
C VAL A 173 -4.80 -3.25 -7.78
N ALA A 174 -4.00 -4.31 -7.95
CA ALA A 174 -4.15 -5.24 -9.07
C ALA A 174 -5.52 -5.93 -9.10
N GLU A 175 -6.02 -6.39 -7.94
CA GLU A 175 -7.32 -7.03 -7.82
C GLU A 175 -8.45 -6.06 -8.18
N TYR A 176 -8.40 -4.82 -7.68
CA TYR A 176 -9.39 -3.81 -7.99
C TYR A 176 -9.45 -3.51 -9.50
N VAL A 177 -8.31 -3.28 -10.15
CA VAL A 177 -8.24 -3.01 -11.59
C VAL A 177 -8.80 -4.19 -12.39
N HIS A 178 -8.41 -5.43 -12.05
CA HIS A 178 -8.93 -6.63 -12.74
C HIS A 178 -10.42 -6.89 -12.52
N GLU A 179 -10.96 -6.52 -11.35
CA GLU A 179 -12.39 -6.77 -11.06
C GLU A 179 -13.30 -5.70 -11.65
N THR A 180 -12.83 -4.48 -11.76
CA THR A 180 -13.66 -3.31 -12.11
C THR A 180 -13.39 -2.76 -13.50
N GLU A 181 -12.22 -2.99 -14.06
CA GLU A 181 -11.69 -2.33 -15.28
C GLU A 181 -11.55 -0.80 -15.09
N ASN A 182 -11.50 -0.33 -13.84
CA ASN A 182 -11.28 1.06 -13.44
C ASN A 182 -9.81 1.33 -13.16
N HIS A 183 -9.46 2.62 -12.96
CA HIS A 183 -8.09 3.06 -12.79
C HIS A 183 -7.76 3.38 -11.32
N VAL A 184 -6.49 3.25 -10.98
CA VAL A 184 -5.95 3.59 -9.66
C VAL A 184 -4.75 4.50 -9.82
N MET A 185 -4.79 5.70 -9.23
CA MET A 185 -3.58 6.48 -8.98
C MET A 185 -2.75 5.76 -7.94
N TYR A 186 -1.47 5.56 -8.21
CA TYR A 186 -0.56 4.81 -7.35
C TYR A 186 0.81 5.51 -7.34
N ARG A 187 1.33 5.82 -6.15
CA ARG A 187 2.62 6.49 -5.97
C ARG A 187 3.42 5.82 -4.88
N VAL A 188 4.72 5.65 -5.12
CA VAL A 188 5.66 5.11 -4.14
C VAL A 188 6.88 6.01 -4.04
N THR A 189 7.15 6.49 -2.84
CA THR A 189 8.29 7.36 -2.55
C THR A 189 9.24 6.66 -1.57
N PRO A 190 10.45 6.29 -2.00
CA PRO A 190 11.44 5.71 -1.10
C PRO A 190 12.01 6.77 -0.16
N VAL A 191 12.18 6.40 1.12
CA VAL A 191 12.65 7.29 2.16
C VAL A 191 14.08 6.93 2.55
N PHE A 192 15.00 7.88 2.43
CA PHE A 192 16.41 7.69 2.75
C PHE A 192 16.85 8.63 3.88
N GLU A 193 17.57 8.09 4.85
CA GLU A 193 18.17 8.90 5.92
C GLU A 193 19.55 9.41 5.50
N GLY A 194 19.69 10.72 5.34
CA GLY A 194 20.97 11.35 4.95
C GLY A 194 21.53 10.75 3.67
N ASP A 195 22.79 10.30 3.71
CA ASP A 195 23.49 9.72 2.57
C ASP A 195 23.39 8.17 2.50
N ASN A 196 22.45 7.56 3.23
CA ASN A 196 22.23 6.12 3.19
C ASN A 196 21.83 5.69 1.77
N LEU A 197 22.41 4.58 1.32
CA LEU A 197 22.17 4.01 -0.01
C LEU A 197 21.04 2.96 -0.03
N VAL A 198 20.55 2.55 1.15
CA VAL A 198 19.40 1.67 1.32
C VAL A 198 18.30 2.50 1.95
N ALA A 199 17.09 2.42 1.40
CA ALA A 199 15.93 3.12 1.97
C ALA A 199 15.61 2.59 3.37
N SER A 200 15.21 3.47 4.29
CA SER A 200 14.68 3.09 5.60
C SER A 200 13.26 2.52 5.50
N GLY A 201 12.56 2.84 4.43
CA GLY A 201 11.24 2.35 4.07
C GLY A 201 10.72 3.04 2.81
N VAL A 202 9.46 2.83 2.50
CA VAL A 202 8.76 3.49 1.38
C VAL A 202 7.40 4.00 1.83
N GLN A 203 7.02 5.19 1.40
CA GLN A 203 5.64 5.63 1.44
C GLN A 203 4.91 5.08 0.22
N MET A 204 3.73 4.53 0.42
CA MET A 204 2.87 4.04 -0.66
C MET A 204 1.50 4.69 -0.55
N GLU A 205 1.04 5.27 -1.65
CA GLU A 205 -0.23 5.95 -1.76
C GLU A 205 -1.04 5.39 -2.91
N ALA A 206 -2.34 5.24 -2.74
CA ALA A 206 -3.23 4.88 -3.84
C ALA A 206 -4.65 5.39 -3.65
N MET A 207 -5.31 5.66 -4.76
CA MET A 207 -6.72 6.05 -4.81
C MET A 207 -7.36 5.56 -6.11
N SER A 208 -8.45 4.80 -6.00
CA SER A 208 -9.26 4.46 -7.18
C SER A 208 -9.97 5.69 -7.72
N VAL A 209 -9.88 5.89 -9.04
CA VAL A 209 -10.23 7.18 -9.65
C VAL A 209 -11.74 7.33 -9.87
N GLU A 210 -12.39 6.38 -10.54
CA GLU A 210 -13.79 6.49 -10.97
C GLU A 210 -14.79 6.50 -9.82
N ASP A 211 -14.43 5.93 -8.68
CA ASP A 211 -15.25 5.89 -7.47
C ASP A 211 -14.74 6.79 -6.34
N ALA A 212 -13.72 7.63 -6.65
CA ALA A 212 -13.13 8.58 -5.71
C ALA A 212 -12.61 7.93 -4.40
N GLY A 213 -11.96 6.80 -4.52
CA GLY A 213 -11.31 6.09 -3.42
C GLY A 213 -12.23 5.12 -2.65
N GLU A 214 -13.46 4.84 -3.14
CA GLU A 214 -14.33 3.86 -2.47
C GLU A 214 -13.79 2.42 -2.57
N GLY A 215 -13.08 2.08 -3.64
CA GLY A 215 -12.53 0.75 -3.87
C GLY A 215 -11.10 0.58 -3.34
N VAL A 216 -10.23 1.54 -3.62
CA VAL A 216 -8.84 1.59 -3.14
C VAL A 216 -8.55 2.97 -2.61
N CYS A 217 -8.13 3.05 -1.35
CA CYS A 217 -7.67 4.29 -0.73
C CYS A 217 -6.70 3.93 0.40
N PHE A 218 -5.43 4.31 0.24
CA PHE A 218 -4.44 4.16 1.31
C PHE A 218 -3.29 5.15 1.19
N ASN A 219 -2.71 5.48 2.33
CA ASN A 219 -1.44 6.16 2.49
C ASN A 219 -0.73 5.50 3.67
N VAL A 220 0.37 4.80 3.40
CA VAL A 220 1.09 4.00 4.38
C VAL A 220 2.60 4.18 4.24
N TYR A 221 3.30 4.10 5.36
CA TYR A 221 4.74 3.91 5.37
C TYR A 221 5.06 2.45 5.66
N VAL A 222 5.81 1.82 4.78
CA VAL A 222 6.28 0.42 4.85
C VAL A 222 7.74 0.40 5.26
N TYR A 223 8.08 -0.40 6.32
CA TYR A 223 9.43 -0.51 6.88
C TYR A 223 10.33 -1.48 6.13
#